data_725dc33d792d3b5c35e566466d864b88
#
_entry.id   725dc33d792d3b5c35e566466d864b88
#
_cell.length_a   1.000
_cell.length_b   1.000
_cell.length_c   1.000
_cell.angle_alpha   90.00
_cell.angle_beta   90.00
_cell.angle_gamma   90.00
#
_symmetry.space_group_name_H-M   'P 1'
#
loop_
_entity.id
_entity.type
_entity.pdbx_description
1 polymer ?
#
loop_
_entity_poly.entity_id
_entity_poly.type
_entity_poly.pdbx_seq_one_letter_code
_entity_poly.pdbx_strand_id
1 'polypeptide(L)'
;MADQPLAPILLGPNQPVHRPYRGGAGIAALRGGPHTRDDVPEDFVASTTETVAGGGEGLTVLADGQPLRAHIRADPAAYLGPAQVAAFGPQPALLVKLLDTAERLFVHFHPDDDFASRHLGCRFGKTEAWYVVATDPPGGADVYLGFRADVSAGQVRTWVDGQDVPAMLAALNQVRVRAGDTVLVPGGLPHAIGPGVTLVELQEPTDFSIFLEWVGAGDTAGHLGLSVDTALSALDRSGWPAARLAELLAPGRPGPQPGVTRLFPPAADRYFRAEHVARTESPTGDPPRDPAGDPAGDRVGDRAGDRAGPTGFEPEFAVLIVLTGAGDLDTAAGRLPLRRGSVVLVPYAAGPTSLTGTLTAVRCLLPAPS
;
A
#
# COMPACT_ATOMS: atom_id res chain seq x y z
N MET A 1 18.62 25.74 18.11
CA MET A 1 19.52 24.95 17.26
C MET A 1 18.74 24.73 15.98
N ALA A 2 19.29 25.01 14.80
CA ALA A 2 18.60 24.72 13.55
C ALA A 2 18.41 23.18 13.51
N ASP A 3 17.16 22.73 13.38
CA ASP A 3 16.83 21.32 13.25
C ASP A 3 17.62 20.73 12.08
N GLN A 4 18.50 19.76 12.38
CA GLN A 4 19.18 19.04 11.32
C GLN A 4 18.12 18.23 10.54
N PRO A 5 18.17 18.25 9.19
CA PRO A 5 17.24 17.48 8.41
C PRO A 5 17.36 15.99 8.73
N LEU A 6 16.23 15.32 8.95
CA LEU A 6 16.21 13.86 9.11
C LEU A 6 16.50 13.21 7.76
N ALA A 7 17.48 12.31 7.72
CA ALA A 7 17.77 11.57 6.51
C ALA A 7 16.67 10.52 6.23
N PRO A 8 16.36 10.24 4.96
CA PRO A 8 15.56 9.08 4.58
C PRO A 8 16.18 7.78 5.08
N ILE A 9 15.34 6.82 5.47
CA ILE A 9 15.75 5.56 6.10
C ILE A 9 15.46 4.41 5.16
N LEU A 10 16.49 3.70 4.70
CA LEU A 10 16.33 2.45 3.97
C LEU A 10 15.87 1.34 4.93
N LEU A 11 14.75 0.70 4.61
CA LEU A 11 14.13 -0.30 5.47
C LEU A 11 14.36 -1.73 4.96
N GLY A 12 14.75 -2.61 5.86
CA GLY A 12 14.75 -4.05 5.65
C GLY A 12 13.34 -4.64 5.66
N PRO A 13 13.20 -5.95 5.38
CA PRO A 13 11.94 -6.67 5.55
C PRO A 13 11.47 -6.68 7.02
N ASN A 14 10.16 -6.58 7.22
CA ASN A 14 9.48 -6.72 8.51
C ASN A 14 8.28 -7.65 8.32
N GLN A 15 8.53 -8.96 8.39
CA GLN A 15 7.61 -10.02 7.99
C GLN A 15 7.03 -10.74 9.21
N PRO A 16 5.79 -10.41 9.63
CA PRO A 16 5.09 -11.15 10.68
C PRO A 16 4.91 -12.62 10.32
N VAL A 17 5.04 -13.51 11.30
CA VAL A 17 4.98 -14.97 11.08
C VAL A 17 3.62 -15.60 11.39
N HIS A 18 2.78 -14.91 12.15
CA HIS A 18 1.47 -15.43 12.56
C HIS A 18 0.36 -14.95 11.62
N ARG A 19 0.41 -15.41 10.35
CA ARG A 19 -0.62 -15.06 9.35
C ARG A 19 -1.43 -16.31 8.96
N PRO A 20 -2.74 -16.16 8.68
CA PRO A 20 -3.63 -17.30 8.44
C PRO A 20 -3.54 -17.90 7.03
N TYR A 21 -2.60 -17.47 6.20
CA TYR A 21 -2.42 -17.92 4.82
C TYR A 21 -0.94 -17.92 4.43
N ARG A 22 -0.61 -18.56 3.31
CA ARG A 22 0.75 -18.68 2.81
C ARG A 22 1.06 -17.65 1.73
N GLY A 23 2.30 -17.18 1.71
CA GLY A 23 2.88 -16.35 0.68
C GLY A 23 3.59 -17.13 -0.41
N GLY A 24 3.75 -16.47 -1.55
CA GLY A 24 4.58 -16.94 -2.65
C GLY A 24 5.96 -16.30 -2.66
N ALA A 25 6.57 -16.24 -3.84
CA ALA A 25 7.89 -15.65 -4.03
C ALA A 25 7.88 -14.15 -4.38
N GLY A 26 6.71 -13.52 -4.48
CA GLY A 26 6.57 -12.17 -5.02
C GLY A 26 7.23 -11.08 -4.19
N ILE A 27 7.09 -11.12 -2.86
CA ILE A 27 7.78 -10.16 -1.97
C ILE A 27 9.28 -10.33 -2.07
N ALA A 28 9.79 -11.57 -2.04
CA ALA A 28 11.21 -11.87 -2.18
C ALA A 28 11.75 -11.41 -3.55
N ALA A 29 11.01 -11.67 -4.61
CA ALA A 29 11.35 -11.21 -5.95
C ALA A 29 11.37 -9.69 -6.08
N LEU A 30 10.42 -8.98 -5.44
CA LEU A 30 10.40 -7.52 -5.41
C LEU A 30 11.60 -6.97 -4.64
N ARG A 31 11.85 -7.50 -3.44
CA ARG A 31 12.96 -7.09 -2.57
C ARG A 31 14.35 -7.47 -3.11
N GLY A 32 14.41 -8.33 -4.15
CA GLY A 32 15.67 -8.83 -4.72
C GLY A 32 16.42 -9.82 -3.84
N GLY A 33 15.68 -10.53 -2.96
CA GLY A 33 16.19 -11.56 -2.08
C GLY A 33 15.71 -12.96 -2.45
N PRO A 34 16.25 -14.01 -1.82
CA PRO A 34 15.78 -15.37 -1.99
C PRO A 34 14.42 -15.57 -1.32
N HIS A 35 13.55 -16.36 -1.96
CA HIS A 35 12.37 -16.89 -1.30
C HIS A 35 12.76 -18.10 -0.45
N THR A 36 12.65 -17.99 0.86
CA THR A 36 13.08 -19.03 1.81
C THR A 36 11.96 -19.53 2.72
N ARG A 37 10.82 -18.82 2.73
CA ARG A 37 9.69 -19.07 3.63
C ARG A 37 8.39 -18.71 2.96
N ASP A 38 7.41 -19.60 3.00
CA ASP A 38 6.04 -19.41 2.52
C ASP A 38 5.04 -19.06 3.64
N ASP A 39 5.50 -19.04 4.90
CA ASP A 39 4.71 -18.63 6.07
C ASP A 39 4.81 -17.14 6.43
N VAL A 40 5.36 -16.32 5.54
CA VAL A 40 5.53 -14.85 5.70
C VAL A 40 4.95 -14.10 4.50
N PRO A 41 3.63 -14.15 4.32
CA PRO A 41 2.95 -13.58 3.16
C PRO A 41 2.87 -12.06 3.15
N GLU A 42 3.25 -11.40 4.22
CA GLU A 42 3.16 -9.96 4.40
C GLU A 42 4.49 -9.36 4.86
N ASP A 43 4.76 -8.14 4.44
CA ASP A 43 5.89 -7.32 4.89
C ASP A 43 5.34 -5.95 5.34
N PHE A 44 5.37 -5.68 6.64
CA PHE A 44 4.84 -4.46 7.25
C PHE A 44 5.85 -3.33 7.13
N VAL A 45 5.66 -2.49 6.13
CA VAL A 45 6.62 -1.46 5.75
C VAL A 45 6.44 -0.19 6.57
N ALA A 46 7.51 0.31 7.18
CA ALA A 46 7.49 1.52 8.04
C ALA A 46 6.38 1.48 9.09
N SER A 47 6.07 0.30 9.61
CA SER A 47 4.89 0.06 10.43
C SER A 47 5.05 0.55 11.86
N THR A 48 4.01 1.20 12.36
CA THR A 48 3.81 1.52 13.78
C THR A 48 2.70 0.68 14.41
N THR A 49 2.14 -0.27 13.64
CA THR A 49 1.02 -1.13 14.01
C THR A 49 1.53 -2.51 14.44
N GLU A 50 1.06 -2.97 15.58
CA GLU A 50 1.24 -4.38 15.99
C GLU A 50 0.18 -5.26 15.33
N THR A 51 0.55 -6.50 15.01
CA THR A 51 -0.44 -7.52 14.64
C THR A 51 -1.34 -7.86 15.84
N VAL A 52 -2.46 -8.52 15.58
CA VAL A 52 -3.36 -9.01 16.65
C VAL A 52 -2.66 -10.02 17.57
N ALA A 53 -1.56 -10.65 17.16
CA ALA A 53 -0.74 -11.52 18.00
C ALA A 53 -0.01 -10.74 19.11
N GLY A 54 0.21 -9.44 18.93
CA GLY A 54 0.89 -8.57 19.90
C GLY A 54 2.39 -8.84 20.03
N GLY A 55 2.96 -8.49 21.17
CA GLY A 55 4.38 -8.75 21.47
C GLY A 55 5.38 -7.95 20.62
N GLY A 56 4.93 -6.90 19.94
CA GLY A 56 5.75 -6.08 19.05
C GLY A 56 5.83 -6.59 17.61
N GLU A 57 5.17 -7.72 17.31
CA GLU A 57 5.13 -8.26 15.96
C GLU A 57 4.47 -7.25 15.00
N GLY A 58 5.07 -7.02 13.84
CA GLY A 58 4.62 -6.04 12.84
C GLY A 58 5.20 -4.63 13.02
N LEU A 59 5.83 -4.31 14.16
CA LEU A 59 6.50 -3.02 14.33
C LEU A 59 7.80 -2.97 13.56
N THR A 60 8.02 -1.91 12.81
CA THR A 60 9.33 -1.64 12.21
C THR A 60 10.31 -1.21 13.29
N VAL A 61 11.44 -1.92 13.39
CA VAL A 61 12.54 -1.61 14.30
C VAL A 61 13.67 -0.95 13.50
N LEU A 62 14.15 0.20 13.96
CA LEU A 62 15.25 0.95 13.32
C LEU A 62 16.62 0.42 13.75
N ALA A 63 17.68 0.94 13.14
CA ALA A 63 19.06 0.47 13.33
C ALA A 63 19.57 0.58 14.78
N ASP A 64 18.99 1.46 15.58
CA ASP A 64 19.30 1.63 17.00
C ASP A 64 18.56 0.64 17.92
N GLY A 65 17.77 -0.27 17.34
CA GLY A 65 16.98 -1.27 18.05
C GLY A 65 15.66 -0.76 18.61
N GLN A 66 15.29 0.50 18.37
CA GLN A 66 14.02 1.05 18.83
C GLN A 66 12.94 0.95 17.77
N PRO A 67 11.67 0.73 18.17
CA PRO A 67 10.54 0.77 17.24
C PRO A 67 10.38 2.17 16.61
N LEU A 68 10.09 2.23 15.31
CA LEU A 68 9.77 3.48 14.60
C LEU A 68 8.71 4.31 15.33
N ARG A 69 7.71 3.66 15.92
CA ARG A 69 6.66 4.36 16.70
C ARG A 69 7.23 5.15 17.88
N ALA A 70 8.35 4.73 18.48
CA ALA A 70 8.99 5.45 19.58
C ALA A 70 9.66 6.72 19.06
N HIS A 71 10.35 6.65 17.93
CA HIS A 71 10.95 7.81 17.26
C HIS A 71 9.88 8.84 16.86
N ILE A 72 8.79 8.40 16.24
CA ILE A 72 7.69 9.29 15.86
C ILE A 72 7.07 9.96 17.09
N ARG A 73 6.88 9.25 18.19
CA ARG A 73 6.37 9.83 19.44
C ARG A 73 7.31 10.83 20.09
N ALA A 74 8.62 10.62 19.95
CA ALA A 74 9.64 11.53 20.49
C ALA A 74 9.70 12.85 19.72
N ASP A 75 9.52 12.81 18.39
CA ASP A 75 9.48 14.02 17.55
C ASP A 75 8.45 13.85 16.42
N PRO A 76 7.16 13.95 16.74
CA PRO A 76 6.12 13.72 15.75
C PRO A 76 6.11 14.75 14.62
N ALA A 77 6.50 15.99 14.88
CA ALA A 77 6.52 17.05 13.87
C ALA A 77 7.62 16.81 12.83
N ALA A 78 8.79 16.32 13.24
CA ALA A 78 9.88 16.00 12.32
C ALA A 78 9.57 14.80 11.43
N TYR A 79 8.85 13.80 11.94
CA TYR A 79 8.46 12.65 11.13
C TYR A 79 7.24 12.90 10.26
N LEU A 80 6.17 13.47 10.81
CA LEU A 80 4.84 13.49 10.20
C LEU A 80 4.47 14.85 9.60
N GLY A 81 5.13 15.92 10.06
CA GLY A 81 4.75 17.28 9.77
C GLY A 81 3.65 17.84 10.70
N PRO A 82 3.63 19.17 10.92
CA PRO A 82 2.75 19.78 11.93
C PRO A 82 1.26 19.62 11.61
N ALA A 83 0.87 19.69 10.34
CA ALA A 83 -0.54 19.54 9.94
C ALA A 83 -1.06 18.12 10.24
N GLN A 84 -0.27 17.09 9.96
CA GLN A 84 -0.62 15.71 10.26
C GLN A 84 -0.74 15.47 11.78
N VAL A 85 0.20 16.01 12.55
CA VAL A 85 0.17 15.90 14.01
C VAL A 85 -1.06 16.58 14.59
N ALA A 86 -1.47 17.72 14.04
CA ALA A 86 -2.68 18.42 14.47
C ALA A 86 -3.96 17.61 14.19
N ALA A 87 -4.02 16.91 13.04
CA ALA A 87 -5.19 16.14 12.62
C ALA A 87 -5.28 14.76 13.30
N PHE A 88 -4.16 14.06 13.42
CA PHE A 88 -4.15 12.63 13.80
C PHE A 88 -3.35 12.33 15.07
N GLY A 89 -2.65 13.32 15.63
CA GLY A 89 -1.76 13.12 16.78
C GLY A 89 -0.40 12.53 16.36
N PRO A 90 0.40 11.99 17.32
CA PRO A 90 1.74 11.50 17.08
C PRO A 90 1.75 10.08 16.47
N GLN A 91 1.04 9.90 15.36
CA GLN A 91 0.94 8.63 14.64
C GLN A 91 0.69 8.85 13.14
N PRO A 92 1.18 7.97 12.26
CA PRO A 92 1.03 8.13 10.81
C PRO A 92 -0.42 8.02 10.31
N ALA A 93 -1.31 7.36 11.05
CA ALA A 93 -2.65 6.99 10.61
C ALA A 93 -2.64 6.17 9.30
N LEU A 94 -1.60 5.40 9.08
CA LEU A 94 -1.33 4.62 7.88
C LEU A 94 -0.56 3.36 8.24
N LEU A 95 -0.93 2.23 7.65
CA LEU A 95 -0.10 1.04 7.55
C LEU A 95 0.09 0.70 6.08
N VAL A 96 1.34 0.44 5.69
CA VAL A 96 1.71 -0.02 4.35
C VAL A 96 2.22 -1.45 4.46
N LYS A 97 1.77 -2.32 3.54
CA LYS A 97 2.26 -3.68 3.44
C LYS A 97 2.66 -4.03 2.01
N LEU A 98 3.63 -4.90 1.86
CA LEU A 98 3.72 -5.77 0.69
C LEU A 98 2.98 -7.06 1.05
N LEU A 99 2.13 -7.53 0.17
CA LEU A 99 1.36 -8.75 0.34
C LEU A 99 1.55 -9.64 -0.87
N ASP A 100 1.69 -10.95 -0.63
CA ASP A 100 1.89 -11.97 -1.67
C ASP A 100 1.11 -13.23 -1.32
N THR A 101 0.26 -13.68 -2.23
CA THR A 101 -0.66 -14.78 -1.98
C THR A 101 -0.26 -16.05 -2.76
N ALA A 102 0.18 -17.10 -2.07
CA ALA A 102 0.31 -18.43 -2.67
C ALA A 102 -1.03 -19.19 -2.70
N GLU A 103 -1.94 -18.82 -1.82
CA GLU A 103 -3.28 -19.38 -1.71
C GLU A 103 -4.32 -18.27 -1.55
N ARG A 104 -5.60 -18.57 -1.73
CA ARG A 104 -6.68 -17.58 -1.55
C ARG A 104 -6.80 -17.22 -0.06
N LEU A 105 -6.90 -15.92 0.21
CA LEU A 105 -7.26 -15.44 1.54
C LEU A 105 -8.69 -15.87 1.88
N PHE A 106 -8.96 -16.10 3.16
CA PHE A 106 -10.31 -16.35 3.65
C PHE A 106 -11.26 -15.22 3.27
N VAL A 107 -12.52 -15.53 3.06
CA VAL A 107 -13.55 -14.50 2.90
C VAL A 107 -13.69 -13.75 4.22
N HIS A 108 -13.41 -12.46 4.19
CA HIS A 108 -13.41 -11.59 5.35
C HIS A 108 -13.85 -10.17 4.99
N PHE A 109 -13.96 -9.33 5.98
CA PHE A 109 -14.16 -7.89 5.83
C PHE A 109 -13.54 -7.16 7.03
N HIS A 110 -13.48 -5.85 6.94
CA HIS A 110 -12.91 -5.00 7.98
C HIS A 110 -13.96 -4.07 8.56
N PRO A 111 -13.88 -3.71 9.84
CA PRO A 111 -14.75 -2.71 10.41
C PRO A 111 -14.46 -1.33 9.81
N ASP A 112 -15.47 -0.47 9.70
CA ASP A 112 -15.30 0.96 9.47
C ASP A 112 -14.94 1.70 10.77
N ASP A 113 -14.63 3.00 10.68
CA ASP A 113 -14.25 3.84 11.82
C ASP A 113 -15.35 3.89 12.91
N ASP A 114 -16.61 3.98 12.48
CA ASP A 114 -17.74 4.07 13.37
C ASP A 114 -17.94 2.79 14.18
N PHE A 115 -17.80 1.66 13.53
CA PHE A 115 -17.87 0.36 14.20
C PHE A 115 -16.68 0.14 15.14
N ALA A 116 -15.47 0.44 14.66
CA ALA A 116 -14.25 0.31 15.45
C ALA A 116 -14.30 1.19 16.71
N SER A 117 -14.77 2.42 16.57
CA SER A 117 -14.94 3.33 17.70
C SER A 117 -15.96 2.82 18.73
N ARG A 118 -17.09 2.29 18.27
CA ARG A 118 -18.18 1.84 19.16
C ARG A 118 -17.90 0.51 19.83
N HIS A 119 -17.23 -0.41 19.16
CA HIS A 119 -17.13 -1.80 19.60
C HIS A 119 -15.73 -2.27 19.94
N LEU A 120 -14.70 -1.61 19.41
CA LEU A 120 -13.30 -2.03 19.56
C LEU A 120 -12.44 -1.00 20.32
N GLY A 121 -13.04 0.14 20.73
CA GLY A 121 -12.32 1.21 21.41
C GLY A 121 -11.19 1.83 20.58
N CYS A 122 -11.26 1.71 19.26
CA CYS A 122 -10.28 2.22 18.33
C CYS A 122 -10.90 3.30 17.42
N ARG A 123 -10.17 4.39 17.20
CA ARG A 123 -10.57 5.48 16.32
C ARG A 123 -10.60 5.06 14.85
N PHE A 124 -9.80 4.08 14.48
CA PHE A 124 -9.59 3.64 13.11
C PHE A 124 -10.24 2.29 12.86
N GLY A 125 -10.93 2.19 11.75
CA GLY A 125 -11.34 0.94 11.14
C GLY A 125 -10.21 0.27 10.39
N LYS A 126 -10.53 -0.30 9.21
CA LYS A 126 -9.52 -0.79 8.28
C LYS A 126 -10.03 -0.68 6.85
N THR A 127 -10.30 0.54 6.40
CA THR A 127 -10.39 0.82 4.98
C THR A 127 -9.02 0.59 4.37
N GLU A 128 -8.94 -0.11 3.24
CA GLU A 128 -7.69 -0.43 2.57
C GLU A 128 -7.77 -0.21 1.06
N ALA A 129 -6.62 -0.17 0.42
CA ALA A 129 -6.53 -0.15 -1.03
C ALA A 129 -5.28 -0.88 -1.50
N TRP A 130 -5.39 -1.47 -2.68
CA TRP A 130 -4.36 -2.31 -3.28
C TRP A 130 -3.85 -1.69 -4.58
N TYR A 131 -2.54 -1.73 -4.76
CA TYR A 131 -1.89 -1.57 -6.06
C TYR A 131 -1.24 -2.89 -6.44
N VAL A 132 -1.72 -3.54 -7.49
CA VAL A 132 -1.21 -4.84 -7.94
C VAL A 132 0.14 -4.65 -8.61
N VAL A 133 1.18 -5.23 -8.01
CA VAL A 133 2.56 -5.16 -8.53
C VAL A 133 2.80 -6.24 -9.58
N ALA A 134 2.31 -7.45 -9.31
CA ALA A 134 2.49 -8.60 -10.19
C ALA A 134 1.38 -9.63 -9.96
N THR A 135 1.21 -10.53 -10.95
CA THR A 135 0.38 -11.73 -10.81
C THR A 135 1.13 -12.97 -11.29
N ASP A 136 0.89 -14.09 -10.66
CA ASP A 136 1.42 -15.41 -11.05
C ASP A 136 0.24 -16.40 -11.22
N PRO A 137 -0.01 -16.89 -12.44
CA PRO A 137 0.73 -16.61 -13.68
C PRO A 137 0.55 -15.17 -14.18
N PRO A 138 1.49 -14.65 -14.99
CA PRO A 138 1.33 -13.38 -15.67
C PRO A 138 0.04 -13.37 -16.51
N GLY A 139 -0.68 -12.23 -16.48
CA GLY A 139 -1.95 -12.09 -17.23
C GLY A 139 -3.18 -11.98 -16.35
N GLY A 140 -2.99 -12.03 -15.05
CA GLY A 140 -4.00 -11.69 -14.06
C GLY A 140 -4.31 -12.82 -13.08
N ALA A 141 -4.88 -12.42 -11.94
CA ALA A 141 -5.40 -13.27 -10.89
C ALA A 141 -6.78 -12.77 -10.47
N ASP A 142 -7.52 -13.56 -9.73
CA ASP A 142 -8.87 -13.20 -9.32
C ASP A 142 -8.90 -12.64 -7.90
N VAL A 143 -9.69 -11.60 -7.70
CA VAL A 143 -10.09 -11.11 -6.38
C VAL A 143 -11.60 -11.12 -6.28
N TYR A 144 -12.12 -11.11 -5.07
CA TYR A 144 -13.55 -11.17 -4.79
C TYR A 144 -13.93 -9.92 -3.98
N LEU A 145 -14.93 -9.15 -4.46
CA LEU A 145 -15.26 -7.82 -3.91
C LEU A 145 -16.78 -7.63 -3.82
N GLY A 146 -17.31 -7.44 -2.61
CA GLY A 146 -18.71 -7.12 -2.38
C GLY A 146 -19.70 -8.16 -2.94
N PHE A 147 -20.89 -8.17 -2.41
CA PHE A 147 -21.92 -9.10 -2.89
C PHE A 147 -22.47 -8.68 -4.26
N ARG A 148 -22.85 -9.65 -5.10
CA ARG A 148 -23.45 -9.39 -6.41
C ARG A 148 -24.86 -8.78 -6.29
N ALA A 149 -25.57 -9.11 -5.23
CA ALA A 149 -26.92 -8.65 -4.91
C ALA A 149 -27.04 -8.52 -3.39
N ASP A 150 -28.08 -7.83 -2.93
CA ASP A 150 -28.38 -7.73 -1.52
C ASP A 150 -28.50 -9.10 -0.86
N VAL A 151 -27.88 -9.26 0.29
CA VAL A 151 -27.89 -10.49 1.09
C VAL A 151 -28.51 -10.21 2.44
N SER A 152 -29.46 -11.06 2.86
CA SER A 152 -30.06 -10.92 4.18
C SER A 152 -29.10 -11.34 5.30
N ALA A 153 -29.29 -10.77 6.50
CA ALA A 153 -28.53 -11.18 7.68
C ALA A 153 -28.66 -12.69 7.95
N GLY A 154 -29.83 -13.25 7.73
CA GLY A 154 -30.07 -14.69 7.91
C GLY A 154 -29.29 -15.56 6.93
N GLN A 155 -29.15 -15.13 5.68
CA GLN A 155 -28.33 -15.85 4.70
C GLN A 155 -26.84 -15.83 5.10
N VAL A 156 -26.31 -14.65 5.43
CA VAL A 156 -24.92 -14.55 5.91
C VAL A 156 -24.72 -15.44 7.13
N ARG A 157 -25.61 -15.38 8.11
CA ARG A 157 -25.53 -16.19 9.31
C ARG A 157 -25.54 -17.69 8.99
N THR A 158 -26.39 -18.14 8.05
CA THR A 158 -26.43 -19.53 7.60
C THR A 158 -25.09 -19.96 6.99
N TRP A 159 -24.49 -19.15 6.14
CA TRP A 159 -23.19 -19.45 5.52
C TRP A 159 -22.07 -19.52 6.57
N VAL A 160 -22.06 -18.56 7.49
CA VAL A 160 -21.05 -18.47 8.56
C VAL A 160 -21.17 -19.66 9.52
N ASP A 161 -22.37 -20.00 10.01
CA ASP A 161 -22.57 -21.12 10.91
C ASP A 161 -22.29 -22.47 10.24
N GLY A 162 -22.63 -22.60 8.96
CA GLY A 162 -22.40 -23.81 8.17
C GLY A 162 -21.04 -23.88 7.48
N GLN A 163 -20.27 -22.81 7.53
CA GLN A 163 -19.02 -22.63 6.77
C GLN A 163 -19.18 -23.00 5.28
N ASP A 164 -20.29 -22.51 4.69
CA ASP A 164 -20.58 -22.70 3.26
C ASP A 164 -19.76 -21.75 2.38
N VAL A 165 -18.43 -21.98 2.35
CA VAL A 165 -17.47 -21.21 1.57
C VAL A 165 -17.82 -21.13 0.10
N PRO A 166 -18.29 -22.22 -0.57
CA PRO A 166 -18.73 -22.13 -1.96
C PRO A 166 -19.88 -21.12 -2.18
N ALA A 167 -20.85 -21.09 -1.27
CA ALA A 167 -21.96 -20.12 -1.36
C ALA A 167 -21.49 -18.69 -1.11
N MET A 168 -20.58 -18.47 -0.14
CA MET A 168 -19.97 -17.16 0.11
C MET A 168 -19.27 -16.62 -1.15
N LEU A 169 -18.38 -17.42 -1.74
CA LEU A 169 -17.64 -17.05 -2.95
C LEU A 169 -18.56 -16.82 -4.15
N ALA A 170 -19.58 -17.67 -4.34
CA ALA A 170 -20.54 -17.51 -5.42
C ALA A 170 -21.39 -16.24 -5.30
N ALA A 171 -21.59 -15.74 -4.08
CA ALA A 171 -22.30 -14.50 -3.81
C ALA A 171 -21.45 -13.24 -4.07
N LEU A 172 -20.13 -13.32 -4.09
CA LEU A 172 -19.22 -12.21 -4.32
C LEU A 172 -19.00 -11.94 -5.81
N ASN A 173 -18.66 -10.70 -6.15
CA ASN A 173 -18.18 -10.36 -7.48
C ASN A 173 -16.74 -10.86 -7.64
N GLN A 174 -16.51 -11.73 -8.59
CA GLN A 174 -15.18 -12.16 -9.01
C GLN A 174 -14.64 -11.17 -10.04
N VAL A 175 -13.48 -10.58 -9.76
CA VAL A 175 -12.84 -9.55 -10.57
C VAL A 175 -11.45 -10.01 -10.94
N ARG A 176 -11.11 -9.93 -12.22
CA ARG A 176 -9.77 -10.23 -12.74
C ARG A 176 -8.90 -8.99 -12.61
N VAL A 177 -7.81 -9.07 -11.83
CA VAL A 177 -6.82 -8.00 -11.66
C VAL A 177 -5.50 -8.36 -12.32
N ARG A 178 -4.75 -7.34 -12.75
CA ARG A 178 -3.43 -7.43 -13.40
C ARG A 178 -2.46 -6.45 -12.78
N ALA A 179 -1.18 -6.60 -13.06
CA ALA A 179 -0.17 -5.62 -12.67
C ALA A 179 -0.55 -4.21 -13.16
N GLY A 180 -0.51 -3.24 -12.27
CA GLY A 180 -0.91 -1.86 -12.50
C GLY A 180 -2.34 -1.53 -12.08
N ASP A 181 -3.19 -2.53 -11.85
CA ASP A 181 -4.56 -2.29 -11.39
C ASP A 181 -4.59 -1.82 -9.93
N THR A 182 -5.62 -1.04 -9.61
CA THR A 182 -5.89 -0.54 -8.27
C THR A 182 -7.28 -0.95 -7.80
N VAL A 183 -7.39 -1.22 -6.49
CA VAL A 183 -8.66 -1.58 -5.85
C VAL A 183 -8.79 -0.79 -4.55
N LEU A 184 -9.92 -0.13 -4.34
CA LEU A 184 -10.30 0.44 -3.05
C LEU A 184 -11.24 -0.54 -2.34
N VAL A 185 -10.99 -0.84 -1.08
CA VAL A 185 -11.79 -1.75 -0.24
C VAL A 185 -12.27 -0.99 0.99
N PRO A 186 -13.48 -0.40 0.96
CA PRO A 186 -14.03 0.29 2.11
C PRO A 186 -14.29 -0.65 3.29
N GLY A 187 -14.26 -0.11 4.51
CA GLY A 187 -14.75 -0.83 5.69
C GLY A 187 -16.15 -1.41 5.44
N GLY A 188 -16.41 -2.60 5.94
CA GLY A 188 -17.64 -3.37 5.73
C GLY A 188 -17.67 -4.23 4.46
N LEU A 189 -16.87 -3.93 3.44
CA LEU A 189 -16.92 -4.66 2.17
C LEU A 189 -16.38 -6.10 2.31
N PRO A 190 -17.20 -7.15 2.09
CA PRO A 190 -16.69 -8.52 2.08
C PRO A 190 -15.80 -8.74 0.88
N HIS A 191 -14.64 -9.36 1.12
CA HIS A 191 -13.66 -9.57 0.06
C HIS A 191 -12.74 -10.77 0.32
N ALA A 192 -12.04 -11.19 -0.72
CA ALA A 192 -10.93 -12.14 -0.65
C ALA A 192 -9.96 -11.88 -1.81
N ILE A 193 -8.67 -12.14 -1.60
CA ILE A 193 -7.65 -12.10 -2.64
C ILE A 193 -7.35 -13.53 -3.05
N GLY A 194 -7.42 -13.83 -4.33
CA GLY A 194 -7.08 -15.13 -4.88
C GLY A 194 -5.57 -15.41 -4.84
N PRO A 195 -5.14 -16.62 -5.20
CA PRO A 195 -3.73 -16.96 -5.24
C PRO A 195 -2.99 -16.22 -6.37
N GLY A 196 -1.71 -16.01 -6.19
CA GLY A 196 -0.81 -15.45 -7.19
C GLY A 196 -0.91 -13.94 -7.36
N VAL A 197 -1.27 -13.19 -6.32
CA VAL A 197 -1.28 -11.72 -6.34
C VAL A 197 -0.16 -11.19 -5.46
N THR A 198 0.72 -10.36 -6.02
CA THR A 198 1.68 -9.55 -5.27
C THR A 198 1.25 -8.10 -5.36
N LEU A 199 1.06 -7.43 -4.23
CA LEU A 199 0.54 -6.07 -4.20
C LEU A 199 1.20 -5.20 -3.12
N VAL A 200 1.06 -3.89 -3.28
CA VAL A 200 1.24 -2.89 -2.23
C VAL A 200 -0.13 -2.58 -1.66
N GLU A 201 -0.32 -2.81 -0.38
CA GLU A 201 -1.53 -2.49 0.37
C GLU A 201 -1.29 -1.24 1.21
N LEU A 202 -2.20 -0.27 1.11
CA LEU A 202 -2.31 0.84 2.04
C LEU A 202 -3.59 0.66 2.84
N GLN A 203 -3.53 0.85 4.15
CA GLN A 203 -4.68 0.69 5.02
C GLN A 203 -4.62 1.63 6.23
N GLU A 204 -5.74 1.79 6.88
CA GLU A 204 -5.78 2.39 8.20
C GLU A 204 -4.92 1.58 9.19
N PRO A 205 -4.35 2.21 10.24
CA PRO A 205 -3.28 1.64 11.05
C PRO A 205 -3.78 0.58 12.05
N THR A 206 -4.55 -0.40 11.59
CA THR A 206 -5.07 -1.52 12.40
C THR A 206 -4.83 -2.85 11.69
N ASP A 207 -4.82 -3.94 12.44
CA ASP A 207 -4.78 -5.31 11.90
C ASP A 207 -6.14 -6.02 12.10
N PHE A 208 -7.24 -5.24 12.09
CA PHE A 208 -8.59 -5.77 12.31
C PHE A 208 -9.12 -6.53 11.10
N SER A 209 -9.49 -7.79 11.29
CA SER A 209 -10.18 -8.59 10.29
C SER A 209 -11.32 -9.36 10.95
N ILE A 210 -12.49 -9.34 10.32
CA ILE A 210 -13.66 -10.14 10.72
C ILE A 210 -13.85 -11.20 9.65
N PHE A 211 -13.67 -12.45 10.02
CA PHE A 211 -13.75 -13.55 9.08
C PHE A 211 -15.18 -14.06 8.92
N LEU A 212 -15.61 -14.25 7.69
CA LEU A 212 -16.79 -15.04 7.32
C LEU A 212 -16.42 -16.51 7.18
N GLU A 213 -15.20 -16.77 6.72
CA GLU A 213 -14.61 -18.09 6.54
C GLU A 213 -13.46 -18.28 7.54
N TRP A 214 -13.50 -19.36 8.35
CA TRP A 214 -12.43 -19.64 9.33
C TRP A 214 -12.01 -21.10 9.43
N VAL A 215 -12.40 -21.94 8.49
CA VAL A 215 -12.00 -23.35 8.48
C VAL A 215 -10.49 -23.48 8.44
N GLY A 216 -9.90 -23.99 9.53
CA GLY A 216 -8.47 -24.13 9.68
C GLY A 216 -7.74 -22.94 10.35
N ALA A 217 -8.40 -21.79 10.54
CA ALA A 217 -7.79 -20.62 11.19
C ALA A 217 -7.81 -20.68 12.74
N GLY A 218 -8.48 -21.68 13.33
CA GLY A 218 -8.68 -21.78 14.77
C GLY A 218 -9.84 -20.95 15.32
N ASP A 219 -10.33 -21.36 16.47
CA ASP A 219 -11.67 -21.12 17.01
C ASP A 219 -11.91 -19.71 17.58
N THR A 220 -10.90 -18.86 17.73
CA THR A 220 -11.02 -17.71 18.65
C THR A 220 -10.72 -16.35 18.04
N ALA A 221 -10.15 -16.29 16.86
CA ALA A 221 -9.65 -15.05 16.28
C ALA A 221 -10.62 -14.38 15.27
N GLY A 222 -11.65 -15.09 14.85
CA GLY A 222 -12.46 -14.70 13.68
C GLY A 222 -13.30 -13.43 13.84
N HIS A 223 -13.55 -12.94 15.07
CA HIS A 223 -14.52 -11.87 15.31
C HIS A 223 -14.02 -10.79 16.28
N LEU A 224 -12.71 -10.62 16.42
CA LEU A 224 -12.09 -9.58 17.27
C LEU A 224 -12.59 -9.59 18.73
N GLY A 225 -12.92 -10.77 19.28
CA GLY A 225 -13.45 -10.92 20.63
C GLY A 225 -14.93 -10.53 20.79
N LEU A 226 -15.61 -10.18 19.71
CA LEU A 226 -17.03 -9.82 19.70
C LEU A 226 -17.92 -11.05 19.52
N SER A 227 -19.20 -10.92 19.90
CA SER A 227 -20.19 -11.93 19.48
C SER A 227 -20.33 -11.94 17.96
N VAL A 228 -20.67 -13.10 17.39
CA VAL A 228 -20.86 -13.27 15.94
C VAL A 228 -21.87 -12.22 15.40
N ASP A 229 -22.99 -12.02 16.08
CA ASP A 229 -24.02 -11.07 15.66
C ASP A 229 -23.51 -9.63 15.68
N THR A 230 -22.73 -9.24 16.69
CA THR A 230 -22.09 -7.92 16.75
C THR A 230 -21.09 -7.78 15.62
N ALA A 231 -20.18 -8.74 15.44
CA ALA A 231 -19.17 -8.70 14.38
C ALA A 231 -19.81 -8.60 12.99
N LEU A 232 -20.82 -9.44 12.68
CA LEU A 232 -21.51 -9.42 11.40
C LEU A 232 -22.36 -8.16 11.17
N SER A 233 -22.65 -7.37 12.20
CA SER A 233 -23.36 -6.09 12.02
C SER A 233 -22.54 -5.02 11.31
N ALA A 234 -21.19 -5.18 11.24
CA ALA A 234 -20.31 -4.30 10.47
C ALA A 234 -20.22 -4.65 8.98
N LEU A 235 -20.82 -5.76 8.55
CA LEU A 235 -20.77 -6.22 7.17
C LEU A 235 -21.69 -5.39 6.26
N ASP A 236 -21.17 -4.87 5.15
CA ASP A 236 -21.98 -4.35 4.05
C ASP A 236 -22.64 -5.50 3.28
N ARG A 237 -23.93 -5.66 3.50
CA ARG A 237 -24.75 -6.70 2.87
C ARG A 237 -25.45 -6.25 1.60
N SER A 238 -25.21 -5.02 1.16
CA SER A 238 -25.78 -4.48 -0.07
C SER A 238 -25.10 -5.07 -1.30
N GLY A 239 -25.86 -5.15 -2.40
CA GLY A 239 -25.33 -5.53 -3.68
C GLY A 239 -24.39 -4.48 -4.27
N TRP A 240 -23.35 -4.95 -4.93
CA TRP A 240 -22.39 -4.14 -5.67
C TRP A 240 -22.51 -4.43 -7.17
N PRO A 241 -23.50 -3.84 -7.89
CA PRO A 241 -23.61 -4.00 -9.33
C PRO A 241 -22.39 -3.39 -10.04
N ALA A 242 -22.19 -3.76 -11.31
CA ALA A 242 -21.00 -3.38 -12.07
C ALA A 242 -20.65 -1.88 -12.04
N ALA A 243 -21.65 -1.00 -12.06
CA ALA A 243 -21.42 0.45 -12.00
C ALA A 243 -20.82 0.89 -10.65
N ARG A 244 -21.33 0.37 -9.52
CA ARG A 244 -20.80 0.66 -8.19
C ARG A 244 -19.45 0.00 -7.99
N LEU A 245 -19.27 -1.23 -8.48
CA LEU A 245 -17.99 -1.93 -8.42
C LEU A 245 -16.88 -1.19 -9.18
N ALA A 246 -17.22 -0.55 -10.30
CA ALA A 246 -16.28 0.23 -11.09
C ALA A 246 -15.69 1.44 -10.31
N GLU A 247 -16.39 1.94 -9.29
CA GLU A 247 -15.87 3.02 -8.43
C GLU A 247 -14.70 2.54 -7.58
N LEU A 248 -14.69 1.25 -7.20
CA LEU A 248 -13.57 0.63 -6.44
C LEU A 248 -12.36 0.35 -7.33
N LEU A 249 -12.57 0.19 -8.63
CA LEU A 249 -11.59 -0.21 -9.64
C LEU A 249 -11.17 0.98 -10.52
N ALA A 250 -11.40 2.20 -10.05
CA ALA A 250 -11.16 3.39 -10.84
C ALA A 250 -9.66 3.49 -11.23
N PRO A 251 -9.34 3.74 -12.50
CA PRO A 251 -7.96 3.88 -12.94
C PRO A 251 -7.30 5.09 -12.27
N GLY A 252 -5.98 5.03 -12.15
CA GLY A 252 -5.19 6.14 -11.64
C GLY A 252 -5.44 7.45 -12.42
N ARG A 253 -5.27 8.58 -11.74
CA ARG A 253 -5.53 9.93 -12.26
C ARG A 253 -4.20 10.69 -12.41
N PRO A 254 -4.09 11.64 -13.35
CA PRO A 254 -2.93 12.49 -13.43
C PRO A 254 -2.57 13.09 -12.06
N GLY A 255 -1.31 12.98 -11.68
CA GLY A 255 -0.75 13.56 -10.47
C GLY A 255 -0.35 15.03 -10.65
N PRO A 256 0.36 15.60 -9.67
CA PRO A 256 0.70 17.02 -9.67
C PRO A 256 1.74 17.40 -10.73
N GLN A 257 2.43 16.44 -11.32
CA GLN A 257 3.50 16.67 -12.28
C GLN A 257 3.63 15.50 -13.27
N PRO A 258 4.28 15.69 -14.42
CA PRO A 258 4.54 14.62 -15.39
C PRO A 258 5.23 13.41 -14.76
N GLY A 259 4.80 12.22 -15.16
CA GLY A 259 5.33 10.95 -14.64
C GLY A 259 4.79 10.56 -13.26
N VAL A 260 3.91 11.35 -12.66
CA VAL A 260 3.23 11.02 -11.40
C VAL A 260 1.75 10.75 -11.68
N THR A 261 1.25 9.64 -11.16
CA THR A 261 -0.16 9.22 -11.25
C THR A 261 -0.70 8.97 -9.84
N ARG A 262 -1.77 9.64 -9.45
CA ARG A 262 -2.52 9.31 -8.22
C ARG A 262 -3.24 7.99 -8.41
N LEU A 263 -3.01 7.04 -7.52
CA LEU A 263 -3.47 5.66 -7.71
C LEU A 263 -4.94 5.47 -7.37
N PHE A 264 -5.42 6.06 -6.29
CA PHE A 264 -6.75 5.78 -5.76
C PHE A 264 -7.75 6.92 -6.02
N PRO A 265 -9.06 6.64 -5.97
CA PRO A 265 -10.10 7.67 -6.08
C PRO A 265 -10.03 8.68 -4.91
N PRO A 266 -10.57 9.91 -5.06
CA PRO A 266 -10.56 10.92 -4.00
C PRO A 266 -11.17 10.48 -2.67
N ALA A 267 -12.09 9.52 -2.70
CA ALA A 267 -12.69 8.96 -1.50
C ALA A 267 -11.67 8.28 -0.57
N ALA A 268 -10.53 7.83 -1.12
CA ALA A 268 -9.44 7.25 -0.34
C ALA A 268 -8.62 8.31 0.43
N ASP A 269 -8.58 9.57 -0.04
CA ASP A 269 -7.65 10.60 0.44
C ASP A 269 -7.79 10.89 1.96
N ARG A 270 -8.97 10.65 2.53
CA ARG A 270 -9.22 10.76 3.98
C ARG A 270 -8.56 9.66 4.81
N TYR A 271 -8.20 8.54 4.21
CA TYR A 271 -7.59 7.39 4.86
C TYR A 271 -6.10 7.26 4.52
N PHE A 272 -5.77 7.45 3.26
CA PHE A 272 -4.40 7.37 2.72
C PHE A 272 -4.37 7.89 1.29
N ARG A 273 -3.17 8.21 0.81
CA ARG A 273 -2.93 8.59 -0.58
C ARG A 273 -1.78 7.77 -1.14
N ALA A 274 -1.79 7.51 -2.43
CA ALA A 274 -0.66 6.88 -3.11
C ALA A 274 -0.45 7.43 -4.51
N GLU A 275 0.81 7.44 -4.92
CA GLU A 275 1.24 7.89 -6.23
C GLU A 275 2.14 6.81 -6.87
N HIS A 276 1.88 6.51 -8.13
CA HIS A 276 2.84 5.82 -8.97
C HIS A 276 3.73 6.86 -9.62
N VAL A 277 5.04 6.72 -9.44
CA VAL A 277 6.05 7.58 -10.05
C VAL A 277 6.76 6.78 -11.13
N ALA A 278 6.67 7.24 -12.37
CA ALA A 278 7.40 6.68 -13.51
C ALA A 278 8.39 7.73 -14.03
N ARG A 279 9.66 7.40 -13.97
CA ARG A 279 10.73 8.29 -14.40
C ARG A 279 11.61 7.60 -15.43
N THR A 280 11.89 8.30 -16.52
CA THR A 280 12.82 7.86 -17.56
C THR A 280 13.81 9.00 -17.83
N GLU A 281 15.08 8.77 -17.61
CA GLU A 281 16.11 9.67 -18.11
C GLU A 281 16.33 9.39 -19.59
N SER A 282 16.31 10.45 -20.39
CA SER A 282 16.79 10.33 -21.77
C SER A 282 18.28 9.95 -21.73
N PRO A 283 18.75 8.96 -22.47
CA PRO A 283 20.16 8.62 -22.52
C PRO A 283 20.92 9.88 -22.95
N THR A 284 21.85 10.34 -22.11
CA THR A 284 22.85 11.35 -22.46
C THR A 284 23.86 10.70 -23.40
N GLY A 285 23.44 10.46 -24.63
CA GLY A 285 24.33 10.11 -25.72
C GLY A 285 24.62 11.37 -26.51
N ASP A 286 25.80 11.98 -26.31
CA ASP A 286 26.40 12.78 -27.39
C ASP A 286 26.46 11.85 -28.61
N PRO A 287 25.89 12.25 -29.76
CA PRO A 287 26.13 11.48 -30.98
C PRO A 287 27.66 11.45 -31.23
N PRO A 288 28.22 10.34 -31.69
CA PRO A 288 29.63 10.25 -32.00
C PRO A 288 29.97 11.43 -32.95
N ARG A 289 30.91 12.27 -32.55
CA ARG A 289 31.44 13.33 -33.40
C ARG A 289 32.11 12.68 -34.58
N ASP A 290 31.52 12.84 -35.73
CA ASP A 290 32.16 12.47 -37.01
C ASP A 290 33.41 13.33 -37.19
N PRO A 291 34.62 12.79 -37.40
CA PRO A 291 35.84 13.58 -37.52
C PRO A 291 36.01 14.25 -38.88
N ALA A 292 34.99 14.31 -39.74
CA ALA A 292 35.05 14.99 -41.01
C ALA A 292 34.29 16.30 -40.96
N GLY A 293 35.04 17.42 -40.96
CA GLY A 293 34.48 18.78 -41.00
C GLY A 293 33.79 19.07 -42.32
N ASP A 294 32.65 19.76 -42.21
CA ASP A 294 32.09 20.55 -43.31
C ASP A 294 31.39 21.80 -42.74
N PRO A 295 31.50 22.94 -43.40
CA PRO A 295 31.21 24.24 -42.81
C PRO A 295 29.75 24.69 -42.98
N ALA A 296 29.32 25.44 -41.98
CA ALA A 296 28.28 26.45 -42.00
C ALA A 296 27.04 26.25 -42.89
N GLY A 297 25.95 25.88 -42.24
CA GLY A 297 24.59 26.05 -42.75
C GLY A 297 23.65 26.40 -41.60
N ASP A 298 23.17 27.63 -41.60
CA ASP A 298 22.12 28.18 -40.79
C ASP A 298 20.91 27.21 -40.69
N ARG A 299 20.65 26.65 -39.57
CA ARG A 299 19.35 26.05 -39.20
C ARG A 299 18.91 26.56 -37.84
N VAL A 300 18.21 27.64 -37.87
CA VAL A 300 17.24 28.03 -36.84
C VAL A 300 16.22 26.88 -36.73
N GLY A 301 16.20 26.22 -35.62
CA GLY A 301 15.29 25.12 -35.33
C GLY A 301 15.44 24.69 -33.89
N ASP A 302 15.02 25.57 -32.99
CA ASP A 302 14.86 25.32 -31.58
C ASP A 302 13.91 24.12 -31.36
N ARG A 303 14.46 22.95 -31.19
CA ARG A 303 13.78 21.84 -30.49
C ARG A 303 14.54 21.60 -29.21
N ALA A 304 14.16 22.37 -28.16
CA ALA A 304 14.44 22.02 -26.81
C ALA A 304 13.87 20.61 -26.59
N GLY A 305 14.72 19.62 -26.74
CA GLY A 305 14.41 18.26 -26.29
C GLY A 305 14.12 18.35 -24.81
N ASP A 306 12.91 18.01 -24.46
CA ASP A 306 12.35 17.98 -23.11
C ASP A 306 13.25 17.08 -22.24
N ARG A 307 14.27 17.67 -21.62
CA ARG A 307 15.04 17.05 -20.56
C ARG A 307 14.12 17.03 -19.36
N ALA A 308 13.44 15.90 -19.11
CA ALA A 308 12.69 15.74 -17.88
C ALA A 308 13.64 15.99 -16.70
N GLY A 309 13.48 17.15 -16.07
CA GLY A 309 14.18 17.50 -14.83
C GLY A 309 13.90 16.47 -13.73
N PRO A 310 14.57 16.56 -12.58
CA PRO A 310 14.28 15.69 -11.45
C PRO A 310 12.79 15.79 -11.07
N THR A 311 12.17 14.65 -10.69
CA THR A 311 10.80 14.65 -10.16
C THR A 311 10.86 15.08 -8.70
N GLY A 312 10.45 16.31 -8.40
CA GLY A 312 10.51 16.93 -7.08
C GLY A 312 9.23 16.72 -6.27
N PHE A 313 9.36 16.63 -4.96
CA PHE A 313 8.25 16.53 -4.02
C PHE A 313 8.44 17.51 -2.87
N GLU A 314 7.33 18.11 -2.44
CA GLU A 314 7.30 18.95 -1.24
C GLU A 314 7.55 18.11 0.02
N PRO A 315 7.94 18.76 1.15
CA PRO A 315 8.14 18.07 2.41
C PRO A 315 6.88 17.32 2.85
N GLU A 316 6.98 16.01 2.95
CA GLU A 316 5.89 15.15 3.36
C GLU A 316 6.42 13.80 3.86
N PHE A 317 5.78 13.22 4.87
CA PHE A 317 6.04 11.83 5.22
C PHE A 317 5.65 10.93 4.04
N ALA A 318 6.55 10.07 3.62
CA ALA A 318 6.28 9.10 2.57
C ALA A 318 6.96 7.75 2.83
N VAL A 319 6.33 6.69 2.35
CA VAL A 319 6.96 5.39 2.16
C VAL A 319 7.14 5.19 0.66
N LEU A 320 8.39 5.11 0.22
CA LEU A 320 8.74 4.91 -1.19
C LEU A 320 9.15 3.46 -1.42
N ILE A 321 8.48 2.79 -2.37
CA ILE A 321 8.74 1.39 -2.76
C ILE A 321 9.14 1.39 -4.23
N VAL A 322 10.41 1.07 -4.53
CA VAL A 322 10.92 1.03 -5.90
C VAL A 322 10.54 -0.30 -6.55
N LEU A 323 9.73 -0.23 -7.62
CA LEU A 323 9.22 -1.40 -8.33
C LEU A 323 10.17 -1.89 -9.40
N THR A 324 10.78 -0.97 -10.15
CA THR A 324 11.72 -1.29 -11.25
C THR A 324 12.83 -0.26 -11.34
N GLY A 325 13.94 -0.62 -11.98
CA GLY A 325 15.01 0.29 -12.32
C GLY A 325 15.89 0.71 -11.15
N ALA A 326 16.59 1.84 -11.32
CA ALA A 326 17.50 2.41 -10.36
C ALA A 326 17.60 3.93 -10.53
N GLY A 327 18.05 4.60 -9.47
CA GLY A 327 18.23 6.05 -9.44
C GLY A 327 18.67 6.52 -8.06
N ASP A 328 18.41 7.77 -7.74
CA ASP A 328 18.73 8.35 -6.45
C ASP A 328 17.53 9.13 -5.89
N LEU A 329 17.43 9.14 -4.57
CA LEU A 329 16.60 10.08 -3.81
C LEU A 329 17.52 11.17 -3.24
N ASP A 330 17.38 12.38 -3.75
CA ASP A 330 18.11 13.55 -3.28
C ASP A 330 17.29 14.30 -2.23
N THR A 331 17.93 14.68 -1.13
CA THR A 331 17.33 15.45 -0.01
C THR A 331 18.34 16.44 0.54
N ALA A 332 17.91 17.32 1.45
CA ALA A 332 18.83 18.22 2.17
C ALA A 332 19.87 17.46 3.01
N ALA A 333 19.57 16.24 3.47
CA ALA A 333 20.48 15.39 4.23
C ALA A 333 21.49 14.63 3.35
N GLY A 334 21.35 14.70 2.02
CA GLY A 334 22.22 14.03 1.07
C GLY A 334 21.47 13.14 0.08
N ARG A 335 22.23 12.32 -0.62
CA ARG A 335 21.76 11.43 -1.69
C ARG A 335 21.68 9.99 -1.21
N LEU A 336 20.55 9.33 -1.44
CA LEU A 336 20.33 7.92 -1.16
C LEU A 336 20.17 7.14 -2.47
N PRO A 337 21.10 6.23 -2.82
CA PRO A 337 20.96 5.38 -4.00
C PRO A 337 19.77 4.43 -3.87
N LEU A 338 19.00 4.31 -4.94
CA LEU A 338 17.81 3.48 -5.06
C LEU A 338 17.99 2.41 -6.13
N ARG A 339 17.42 1.26 -5.88
CA ARG A 339 17.31 0.16 -6.85
C ARG A 339 15.97 -0.54 -6.69
N ARG A 340 15.59 -1.36 -7.64
CA ARG A 340 14.42 -2.24 -7.49
C ARG A 340 14.44 -2.92 -6.12
N GLY A 341 13.31 -2.90 -5.42
CA GLY A 341 13.14 -3.47 -4.10
C GLY A 341 13.61 -2.58 -2.94
N SER A 342 14.21 -1.41 -3.22
CA SER A 342 14.45 -0.42 -2.18
C SER A 342 13.13 0.04 -1.58
N VAL A 343 13.04 0.01 -0.26
CA VAL A 343 11.91 0.54 0.52
C VAL A 343 12.45 1.58 1.47
N VAL A 344 11.94 2.80 1.37
CA VAL A 344 12.50 3.96 2.06
C VAL A 344 11.40 4.68 2.83
N LEU A 345 11.63 4.92 4.12
CA LEU A 345 10.87 5.89 4.89
C LEU A 345 11.48 7.28 4.64
N VAL A 346 10.67 8.22 4.20
CA VAL A 346 11.01 9.63 4.04
C VAL A 346 10.28 10.42 5.13
N PRO A 347 10.98 10.92 6.17
CA PRO A 347 10.38 11.77 7.18
C PRO A 347 10.03 13.16 6.60
N TYR A 348 9.06 13.85 7.18
CA TYR A 348 8.71 15.23 6.80
C TYR A 348 9.93 16.18 6.87
N ALA A 349 10.76 16.05 7.92
CA ALA A 349 11.96 16.87 8.12
C ALA A 349 13.13 16.52 7.17
N ALA A 350 12.97 15.55 6.26
CA ALA A 350 13.89 15.40 5.13
C ALA A 350 13.84 16.61 4.18
N GLY A 351 12.79 17.42 4.31
CA GLY A 351 12.56 18.59 3.46
C GLY A 351 12.08 18.22 2.06
N PRO A 352 12.20 19.13 1.09
CA PRO A 352 11.93 18.82 -0.31
C PRO A 352 12.83 17.69 -0.80
N THR A 353 12.24 16.76 -1.54
CA THR A 353 12.97 15.62 -2.09
C THR A 353 12.88 15.58 -3.60
N SER A 354 13.82 14.93 -4.27
CA SER A 354 13.72 14.67 -5.70
C SER A 354 14.24 13.30 -6.09
N LEU A 355 13.61 12.71 -7.11
CA LEU A 355 14.01 11.45 -7.70
C LEU A 355 14.76 11.71 -9.01
N THR A 356 15.87 11.00 -9.21
CA THR A 356 16.68 10.97 -10.43
C THR A 356 16.83 9.52 -10.93
N GLY A 357 17.37 9.33 -12.13
CA GLY A 357 17.56 8.01 -12.73
C GLY A 357 16.37 7.50 -13.52
N THR A 358 16.38 6.22 -13.88
CA THR A 358 15.30 5.52 -14.58
C THR A 358 14.70 4.47 -13.66
N LEU A 359 13.50 4.76 -13.13
CA LEU A 359 12.83 3.89 -12.18
C LEU A 359 11.30 4.07 -12.20
N THR A 360 10.61 3.06 -11.67
CA THR A 360 9.22 3.20 -11.26
C THR A 360 9.10 2.90 -9.76
N ALA A 361 8.24 3.64 -9.08
CA ALA A 361 8.03 3.48 -7.64
C ALA A 361 6.57 3.76 -7.25
N VAL A 362 6.13 3.19 -6.13
CA VAL A 362 4.93 3.62 -5.41
C VAL A 362 5.37 4.49 -4.23
N ARG A 363 4.78 5.66 -4.13
CA ARG A 363 4.93 6.60 -3.03
C ARG A 363 3.65 6.57 -2.21
N CYS A 364 3.69 5.97 -1.02
CA CYS A 364 2.57 5.86 -0.09
C CYS A 364 2.60 7.04 0.88
N LEU A 365 1.48 7.71 1.05
CA LEU A 365 1.36 8.99 1.75
C LEU A 365 0.30 8.91 2.84
N LEU A 366 0.47 9.73 3.86
CA LEU A 366 -0.49 9.89 4.94
C LEU A 366 -1.85 10.39 4.43
N PRO A 367 -2.94 10.18 5.20
CA PRO A 367 -4.23 10.79 4.88
C PRO A 367 -4.12 12.31 4.72
N ALA A 368 -4.97 12.87 3.87
CA ALA A 368 -5.06 14.32 3.75
C ALA A 368 -5.51 14.90 5.11
N PRO A 369 -4.77 15.88 5.68
CA PRO A 369 -5.28 16.60 6.85
C PRO A 369 -6.56 17.35 6.47
N SER A 370 -7.63 17.12 7.23
CA SER A 370 -8.94 17.79 7.04
C SER A 370 -8.93 19.18 7.61
#